data_484fb9e30db42a3c2deef1f9fef41a0b
#
_entry.id   484fb9e30db42a3c2deef1f9fef41a0b
#
_cell.length_a   1.000
_cell.length_b   1.000
_cell.length_c   1.000
_cell.angle_alpha   90.00
_cell.angle_beta   90.00
_cell.angle_gamma   90.00
#
_symmetry.space_group_name_H-M   'P 1'
#
loop_
_entity.id
_entity.type
_entity.pdbx_description
1 polymer ?
#
loop_
_entity_poly.entity_id
_entity_poly.type
_entity_poly.pdbx_seq_one_letter_code
_entity_poly.pdbx_strand_id
1 'polypeptide(L)'
;MAQEFLTKRVAKARFDATAGKAAGAYGTGLRLPKGAIVTDCYYNVITTFTTANDSGTIALHIQSAGDVKAAIAISAAGDVYDAGLHCGLVGSPAVGSNASTLDAGTALLYTAKKASSLLLLTANREVTVTVAIQDLTAGVMDIYVE
;
A
#
# COMPACT_ATOMS: atom_id res chain seq x y z
N MET A 1 3.60 -22.48 -31.74
CA MET A 1 3.47 -22.02 -30.35
C MET A 1 3.39 -20.51 -30.35
N ALA A 2 2.31 -19.93 -29.87
CA ALA A 2 2.24 -18.48 -29.69
C ALA A 2 3.13 -18.09 -28.49
N GLN A 3 4.07 -17.17 -28.70
CA GLN A 3 4.80 -16.57 -27.61
C GLN A 3 3.94 -15.43 -27.06
N GLU A 4 3.42 -15.60 -25.86
CA GLU A 4 2.79 -14.50 -25.14
C GLU A 4 3.88 -13.64 -24.47
N PHE A 5 3.97 -12.40 -24.85
CA PHE A 5 4.82 -11.44 -24.18
C PHE A 5 4.03 -10.87 -22.99
N LEU A 6 4.45 -11.21 -21.77
CA LEU A 6 3.93 -10.60 -20.56
C LEU A 6 4.32 -9.12 -20.51
N THR A 7 3.33 -8.26 -20.63
CA THR A 7 3.54 -6.81 -20.51
C THR A 7 3.37 -6.39 -19.06
N LYS A 8 4.43 -5.84 -18.48
CA LYS A 8 4.35 -5.22 -17.16
C LYS A 8 3.44 -3.99 -17.23
N ARG A 9 2.49 -3.90 -16.32
CA ARG A 9 1.54 -2.79 -16.24
C ARG A 9 1.59 -2.19 -14.86
N VAL A 10 1.41 -0.88 -14.80
CA VAL A 10 1.20 -0.14 -13.56
C VAL A 10 -0.24 0.31 -13.51
N ALA A 11 -0.93 -0.05 -12.45
CA ALA A 11 -2.28 0.40 -12.17
C ALA A 11 -2.26 1.38 -11.00
N LYS A 12 -3.12 2.39 -11.04
CA LYS A 12 -3.20 3.46 -10.05
C LYS A 12 -4.59 3.53 -9.43
N ALA A 13 -4.64 3.69 -8.12
CA ALA A 13 -5.83 4.03 -7.38
C ALA A 13 -5.59 5.24 -6.48
N ARG A 14 -6.66 5.94 -6.09
CA ARG A 14 -6.59 7.03 -5.12
C ARG A 14 -7.43 6.70 -3.89
N PHE A 15 -6.87 6.93 -2.73
CA PHE A 15 -7.60 6.97 -1.46
C PHE A 15 -7.63 8.40 -0.95
N ASP A 16 -8.84 8.94 -0.81
CA ASP A 16 -9.08 10.33 -0.41
C ASP A 16 -9.88 10.36 0.90
N ALA A 17 -9.28 10.94 1.92
CA ALA A 17 -9.86 11.17 3.23
C ALA A 17 -9.95 12.67 3.57
N THR A 18 -9.94 13.56 2.58
CA THR A 18 -10.01 15.02 2.79
C THR A 18 -11.24 15.43 3.60
N ALA A 19 -12.38 14.77 3.40
CA ALA A 19 -13.61 15.02 4.16
C ALA A 19 -13.72 14.18 5.45
N GLY A 20 -12.63 13.56 5.87
CA GLY A 20 -12.60 12.56 6.95
C GLY A 20 -13.05 11.18 6.47
N LYS A 21 -12.58 10.14 7.14
CA LYS A 21 -12.99 8.74 6.94
C LYS A 21 -13.07 8.04 8.28
N ALA A 22 -14.23 7.49 8.59
CA ALA A 22 -14.42 6.67 9.78
C ALA A 22 -13.52 5.42 9.74
N ALA A 23 -13.28 4.82 10.90
CA ALA A 23 -12.61 3.52 10.95
C ALA A 23 -13.43 2.48 10.16
N GLY A 24 -12.74 1.73 9.28
CA GLY A 24 -13.37 0.77 8.38
C GLY A 24 -12.49 0.37 7.21
N ALA A 25 -12.97 -0.55 6.39
CA ALA A 25 -12.30 -0.98 5.17
C ALA A 25 -12.89 -0.27 3.95
N TYR A 26 -12.05 0.24 3.09
CA TYR A 26 -12.41 1.02 1.91
C TYR A 26 -11.78 0.40 0.65
N GLY A 27 -12.61 -0.09 -0.26
CA GLY A 27 -12.17 -0.44 -1.60
C GLY A 27 -11.78 0.81 -2.37
N THR A 28 -10.69 0.74 -3.11
CA THR A 28 -10.21 1.86 -3.94
C THR A 28 -10.83 1.88 -5.34
N GLY A 29 -11.60 0.86 -5.70
CA GLY A 29 -12.10 0.64 -7.06
C GLY A 29 -11.08 0.01 -8.01
N LEU A 30 -9.81 -0.09 -7.63
CA LEU A 30 -8.80 -0.76 -8.43
C LEU A 30 -8.92 -2.27 -8.28
N ARG A 31 -9.39 -2.92 -9.34
CA ARG A 31 -9.57 -4.37 -9.38
C ARG A 31 -8.47 -5.04 -10.18
N LEU A 32 -7.89 -6.05 -9.57
CA LEU A 32 -6.84 -6.87 -10.16
C LEU A 32 -7.40 -8.26 -10.49
N PRO A 33 -7.14 -8.80 -11.70
CA PRO A 33 -7.72 -10.07 -12.12
C PRO A 33 -7.06 -11.26 -11.43
N LYS A 34 -7.80 -12.35 -11.28
CA LYS A 34 -7.27 -13.66 -10.91
C LYS A 34 -6.12 -14.05 -11.85
N GLY A 35 -5.06 -14.60 -11.29
CA GLY A 35 -3.87 -15.03 -12.02
C GLY A 35 -2.85 -13.93 -12.26
N ALA A 36 -3.16 -12.66 -11.93
CA ALA A 36 -2.15 -11.60 -11.97
C ALA A 36 -1.06 -11.86 -10.92
N ILE A 37 0.17 -11.54 -11.28
CA ILE A 37 1.31 -11.56 -10.37
C ILE A 37 1.65 -10.12 -10.06
N VAL A 38 1.41 -9.71 -8.81
CA VAL A 38 1.81 -8.40 -8.32
C VAL A 38 3.29 -8.44 -7.98
N THR A 39 4.07 -7.62 -8.65
CA THR A 39 5.53 -7.59 -8.52
C THR A 39 6.00 -6.46 -7.64
N ASP A 40 5.22 -5.39 -7.53
CA ASP A 40 5.53 -4.24 -6.70
C ASP A 40 4.28 -3.47 -6.28
N CYS A 41 4.37 -2.79 -5.16
CA CYS A 41 3.36 -1.84 -4.73
C CYS A 41 4.05 -0.68 -4.01
N TYR A 42 3.71 0.53 -4.38
CA TYR A 42 4.17 1.74 -3.71
C TYR A 42 3.03 2.76 -3.65
N TYR A 43 3.15 3.73 -2.78
CA TYR A 43 2.13 4.76 -2.63
C TYR A 43 2.78 6.13 -2.42
N ASN A 44 2.14 7.14 -2.97
CA ASN A 44 2.53 8.53 -2.80
C ASN A 44 1.49 9.25 -1.95
N VAL A 45 1.88 9.65 -0.76
CA VAL A 45 1.05 10.48 0.10
C VAL A 45 1.12 11.91 -0.39
N ILE A 46 -0.02 12.43 -0.86
CA ILE A 46 -0.14 13.79 -1.39
C ILE A 46 -0.41 14.76 -0.26
N THR A 47 -1.28 14.36 0.66
CA THR A 47 -1.61 15.10 1.88
C THR A 47 -1.41 14.19 3.06
N THR A 48 -0.59 14.61 4.03
CA THR A 48 -0.33 13.87 5.26
C THR A 48 -1.62 13.43 5.94
N PHE A 49 -1.64 12.17 6.38
CA PHE A 49 -2.78 11.65 7.10
C PHE A 49 -2.80 12.13 8.54
N THR A 50 -3.97 12.50 9.01
CA THR A 50 -4.16 12.98 10.38
C THR A 50 -5.37 12.32 11.04
N THR A 51 -5.29 12.16 12.35
CA THR A 51 -6.40 11.74 13.22
C THR A 51 -6.43 12.66 14.45
N ALA A 52 -7.44 12.52 15.30
CA ALA A 52 -7.62 13.42 16.44
C ALA A 52 -6.43 13.45 17.41
N ASN A 53 -5.71 12.34 17.58
CA ASN A 53 -4.55 12.24 18.49
C ASN A 53 -3.42 11.35 17.92
N ASP A 54 -3.35 11.22 16.59
CA ASP A 54 -2.33 10.47 15.83
C ASP A 54 -2.24 8.98 16.17
N SER A 55 -3.24 8.39 16.83
CA SER A 55 -3.27 6.97 17.13
C SER A 55 -3.99 6.12 16.07
N GLY A 56 -4.58 6.73 15.06
CA GLY A 56 -5.18 6.01 13.94
C GLY A 56 -4.16 5.16 13.20
N THR A 57 -4.60 4.03 12.68
CA THR A 57 -3.76 3.14 11.89
C THR A 57 -4.30 2.98 10.49
N ILE A 58 -3.41 2.81 9.53
CA ILE A 58 -3.75 2.53 8.14
C ILE A 58 -3.04 1.23 7.72
N ALA A 59 -3.77 0.38 6.99
CA ALA A 59 -3.22 -0.82 6.35
C ALA A 59 -3.61 -0.84 4.87
N LEU A 60 -2.74 -1.40 4.04
CA LEU A 60 -2.99 -1.64 2.62
C LEU A 60 -2.99 -3.13 2.34
N HIS A 61 -3.98 -3.62 1.59
CA HIS A 61 -4.06 -5.02 1.22
C HIS A 61 -4.68 -5.24 -0.16
N ILE A 62 -4.34 -6.38 -0.72
CA ILE A 62 -4.84 -6.87 -2.00
C ILE A 62 -5.56 -8.21 -1.80
N GLN A 63 -4.89 -9.21 -1.26
CA GLN A 63 -5.43 -10.57 -1.12
C GLN A 63 -5.68 -10.97 0.33
N SER A 64 -4.80 -10.59 1.24
CA SER A 64 -4.90 -10.86 2.66
C SER A 64 -4.55 -9.62 3.49
N ALA A 65 -5.01 -9.58 4.72
CA ALA A 65 -4.82 -8.42 5.59
C ALA A 65 -3.35 -8.04 5.72
N GLY A 66 -3.02 -6.81 5.34
CA GLY A 66 -1.69 -6.25 5.47
C GLY A 66 -0.62 -6.84 4.56
N ASP A 67 -1.00 -7.52 3.47
CA ASP A 67 -0.06 -8.14 2.52
C ASP A 67 0.71 -7.11 1.67
N VAL A 68 0.28 -5.86 1.63
CA VAL A 68 1.01 -4.74 1.04
C VAL A 68 1.66 -3.91 2.13
N LYS A 69 0.89 -3.51 3.13
CA LYS A 69 1.35 -2.75 4.28
C LYS A 69 0.53 -3.15 5.50
N ALA A 70 1.19 -3.70 6.51
CA ALA A 70 0.54 -3.99 7.78
C ALA A 70 -0.02 -2.72 8.44
N ALA A 71 -1.01 -2.87 9.30
CA ALA A 71 -1.55 -1.76 10.06
C ALA A 71 -0.46 -1.08 10.90
N ILE A 72 -0.26 0.18 10.64
CA ILE A 72 0.75 1.00 11.32
C ILE A 72 0.10 2.33 11.73
N ALA A 73 0.47 2.84 12.90
CA ALA A 73 0.00 4.15 13.35
C ALA A 73 0.51 5.25 12.41
N ILE A 74 -0.32 6.25 12.15
CA ILE A 74 0.08 7.39 11.32
C ILE A 74 1.23 8.20 11.95
N SER A 75 1.37 8.13 13.28
CA SER A 75 2.47 8.72 14.06
C SER A 75 3.70 7.82 14.18
N ALA A 76 3.71 6.65 13.52
CA ALA A 76 4.85 5.75 13.63
C ALA A 76 6.13 6.37 13.07
N ALA A 77 7.24 6.09 13.72
CA ALA A 77 8.55 6.54 13.26
C ALA A 77 8.81 6.11 11.80
N GLY A 78 9.36 7.02 11.00
CA GLY A 78 9.62 6.78 9.58
C GLY A 78 8.60 7.44 8.64
N ASP A 79 7.73 8.29 9.18
CA ASP A 79 6.84 9.21 8.43
C ASP A 79 6.04 8.53 7.31
N VAL A 80 5.65 7.28 7.55
CA VAL A 80 5.08 6.38 6.54
C VAL A 80 3.78 6.87 5.91
N TYR A 81 3.10 7.81 6.54
CA TYR A 81 1.87 8.43 6.06
C TYR A 81 1.96 9.95 5.96
N ASP A 82 3.19 10.49 6.05
CA ASP A 82 3.48 11.86 5.70
C ASP A 82 3.63 12.05 4.19
N ALA A 83 3.49 13.30 3.75
CA ALA A 83 3.59 13.62 2.33
C ALA A 83 4.92 13.12 1.73
N GLY A 84 4.84 12.33 0.68
CA GLY A 84 5.99 11.74 0.02
C GLY A 84 5.72 10.36 -0.59
N LEU A 85 6.73 9.81 -1.24
CA LEU A 85 6.68 8.50 -1.88
C LEU A 85 7.16 7.41 -0.91
N HIS A 86 6.34 6.38 -0.74
CA HIS A 86 6.59 5.27 0.16
C HIS A 86 6.49 3.93 -0.56
N CYS A 87 7.23 2.93 -0.09
CA CYS A 87 7.16 1.58 -0.62
C CYS A 87 6.26 0.69 0.24
N GLY A 88 5.40 -0.07 -0.41
CA GLY A 88 4.73 -1.23 0.17
C GLY A 88 5.58 -2.48 -0.02
N LEU A 89 5.36 -3.47 0.84
CA LEU A 89 5.94 -4.80 0.68
C LEU A 89 4.86 -5.75 0.21
N VAL A 90 5.03 -6.30 -0.97
CA VAL A 90 4.09 -7.28 -1.53
C VAL A 90 4.46 -8.68 -1.02
N GLY A 91 3.48 -9.39 -0.48
CA GLY A 91 3.63 -10.81 -0.14
C GLY A 91 4.30 -11.14 1.19
N SER A 92 4.61 -10.16 2.04
CA SER A 92 5.16 -10.43 3.37
C SER A 92 4.38 -9.72 4.47
N PRO A 93 3.40 -10.38 5.08
CA PRO A 93 2.66 -9.81 6.20
C PRO A 93 3.52 -9.61 7.47
N ALA A 94 4.65 -10.31 7.55
CA ALA A 94 5.49 -10.29 8.76
C ALA A 94 6.50 -9.13 8.80
N VAL A 95 6.69 -8.39 7.72
CA VAL A 95 7.68 -7.30 7.65
C VAL A 95 6.99 -5.95 7.55
N GLY A 96 5.95 -5.79 8.33
CA GLY A 96 5.14 -4.55 8.37
C GLY A 96 5.85 -3.32 8.92
N SER A 97 7.10 -3.44 9.32
CA SER A 97 7.80 -2.37 9.99
C SER A 97 8.71 -1.53 9.09
N ASN A 98 8.91 -1.92 7.85
CA ASN A 98 9.93 -1.26 7.03
C ASN A 98 9.39 -0.86 5.66
N ALA A 99 8.38 0.01 5.64
CA ALA A 99 8.33 0.93 4.53
C ALA A 99 9.46 1.91 4.76
N SER A 100 10.56 1.69 4.10
CA SER A 100 11.54 2.74 4.00
C SER A 100 10.90 3.86 3.19
N THR A 101 10.81 5.04 3.76
CA THR A 101 10.77 6.25 2.98
C THR A 101 11.86 6.13 1.93
N LEU A 102 11.54 6.41 0.69
CA LEU A 102 12.55 6.67 -0.33
C LEU A 102 13.21 8.00 0.03
N ASP A 103 13.91 8.01 1.13
CA ASP A 103 14.69 9.18 1.51
C ASP A 103 15.85 9.29 0.53
N ALA A 104 15.92 10.45 -0.11
CA ALA A 104 16.97 10.77 -1.04
C ALA A 104 18.33 10.65 -0.32
N GLY A 105 19.00 9.54 -0.49
CA GLY A 105 20.34 9.31 0.08
C GLY A 105 20.53 7.97 0.77
N THR A 106 19.51 7.28 1.19
CA THR A 106 19.66 5.89 1.57
C THR A 106 19.56 5.08 0.30
N ALA A 107 20.66 4.56 -0.18
CA ALA A 107 20.63 3.54 -1.22
C ALA A 107 19.63 2.49 -0.73
N LEU A 108 18.42 2.55 -1.25
CA LEU A 108 17.48 1.50 -1.01
C LEU A 108 18.19 0.25 -1.38
N LEU A 109 18.39 -0.55 -0.38
CA LEU A 109 18.69 -1.95 -0.57
C LEU A 109 17.51 -2.50 -1.38
N TYR A 110 17.60 -2.31 -2.66
CA TYR A 110 16.92 -3.13 -3.65
C TYR A 110 17.56 -4.52 -3.51
N THR A 111 17.49 -5.02 -2.29
CA THR A 111 17.84 -6.39 -2.01
C THR A 111 16.92 -7.20 -2.87
N ALA A 112 17.52 -7.95 -3.75
CA ALA A 112 16.89 -8.77 -4.76
C ALA A 112 15.51 -9.23 -4.30
N LYS A 113 14.45 -8.83 -5.00
CA LYS A 113 13.08 -9.27 -4.72
C LYS A 113 13.13 -10.79 -4.63
N LYS A 114 13.01 -11.30 -3.42
CA LYS A 114 12.90 -12.75 -3.23
C LYS A 114 11.58 -13.18 -3.86
N ALA A 115 11.52 -14.39 -4.38
CA ALA A 115 10.27 -14.96 -4.93
C ALA A 115 9.10 -14.87 -3.93
N SER A 116 9.39 -14.82 -2.62
CA SER A 116 8.42 -14.58 -1.55
C SER A 116 7.83 -13.16 -1.51
N SER A 117 8.34 -12.22 -2.29
CA SER A 117 7.79 -10.86 -2.41
C SER A 117 6.82 -10.69 -3.59
N LEU A 118 6.60 -11.75 -4.36
CA LEU A 118 5.62 -11.76 -5.45
C LEU A 118 4.28 -12.28 -4.91
N LEU A 119 3.19 -11.63 -5.31
CA LEU A 119 1.84 -12.03 -4.92
C LEU A 119 1.08 -12.55 -6.14
N LEU A 120 0.87 -13.87 -6.19
CA LEU A 120 -0.02 -14.49 -7.18
C LEU A 120 -1.46 -14.39 -6.70
N LEU A 121 -2.32 -13.73 -7.46
CA LEU A 121 -3.73 -13.57 -7.12
C LEU A 121 -4.53 -14.84 -7.43
N THR A 122 -5.11 -15.44 -6.40
CA THR A 122 -5.92 -16.67 -6.50
C THR A 122 -7.37 -16.40 -6.89
N ALA A 123 -7.82 -15.16 -6.82
CA ALA A 123 -9.14 -14.68 -7.22
C ALA A 123 -9.04 -13.23 -7.73
N ASN A 124 -10.13 -12.70 -8.29
CA ASN A 124 -10.22 -11.26 -8.53
C ASN A 124 -10.14 -10.52 -7.19
N ARG A 125 -9.29 -9.53 -7.10
CA ARG A 125 -9.05 -8.76 -5.87
C ARG A 125 -9.18 -7.27 -6.11
N GLU A 126 -9.56 -6.56 -5.07
CA GLU A 126 -9.58 -5.11 -5.05
C GLU A 126 -8.53 -4.60 -4.07
N VAL A 127 -7.80 -3.57 -4.47
CA VAL A 127 -6.89 -2.89 -3.55
C VAL A 127 -7.72 -2.18 -2.49
N THR A 128 -7.47 -2.48 -1.23
CA THR A 128 -8.26 -2.01 -0.10
C THR A 128 -7.38 -1.28 0.92
N VAL A 129 -7.91 -0.18 1.45
CA VAL A 129 -7.32 0.58 2.55
C VAL A 129 -8.17 0.33 3.79
N THR A 130 -7.55 -0.09 4.88
CA THR A 130 -8.25 -0.25 6.16
C THR A 130 -7.76 0.80 7.15
N VAL A 131 -8.71 1.58 7.66
CA VAL A 131 -8.50 2.57 8.73
C VAL A 131 -8.99 1.95 10.03
N ALA A 132 -8.21 2.02 11.10
CA ALA A 132 -8.60 1.47 12.39
C ALA A 132 -8.14 2.36 13.55
N ILE A 133 -8.65 2.05 14.74
CA ILE A 133 -8.41 2.73 16.02
C ILE A 133 -9.05 4.10 16.07
N GLN A 134 -8.82 4.97 15.08
CA GLN A 134 -9.42 6.30 15.00
C GLN A 134 -9.81 6.65 13.58
N ASP A 135 -10.79 7.54 13.49
CA ASP A 135 -11.21 8.14 12.23
C ASP A 135 -10.13 9.07 11.68
N LEU A 136 -9.90 9.02 10.38
CA LEU A 136 -9.05 9.99 9.70
C LEU A 136 -9.76 11.35 9.63
N THR A 137 -9.05 12.41 9.91
CA THR A 137 -9.53 13.78 9.76
C THR A 137 -9.09 14.41 8.44
N ALA A 138 -7.98 13.95 7.89
CA ALA A 138 -7.48 14.34 6.56
C ALA A 138 -6.54 13.27 6.02
N GLY A 139 -6.18 13.42 4.75
CA GLY A 139 -5.15 12.63 4.08
C GLY A 139 -5.57 12.24 2.67
N VAL A 140 -4.60 12.17 1.76
CA VAL A 140 -4.78 11.72 0.38
C VAL A 140 -3.55 10.94 -0.04
N MET A 141 -3.74 9.77 -0.66
CA MET A 141 -2.64 9.03 -1.29
C MET A 141 -3.04 8.42 -2.62
N ASP A 142 -2.09 8.33 -3.51
CA ASP A 142 -2.14 7.54 -4.72
C ASP A 142 -1.39 6.23 -4.51
N ILE A 143 -2.02 5.10 -4.85
CA ILE A 143 -1.48 3.75 -4.69
C ILE A 143 -1.19 3.21 -6.09
N TYR A 144 0.00 2.69 -6.29
CA TYR A 144 0.47 2.13 -7.55
C TYR A 144 0.78 0.66 -7.36
N VAL A 145 0.26 -0.17 -8.26
CA VAL A 145 0.45 -1.62 -8.26
C VAL A 145 1.01 -2.05 -9.62
N GLU A 146 2.12 -2.75 -9.61
CA GLU A 146 2.74 -3.35 -10.80
C GLU A 146 2.46 -4.86 -10.88
#